data_4f04a2ae56646869acf33670295b68d2
#
_entry.id   4f04a2ae56646869acf33670295b68d2
#
_cell.length_a   1.000
_cell.length_b   1.000
_cell.length_c   1.000
_cell.angle_alpha   90.00
_cell.angle_beta   90.00
_cell.angle_gamma   90.00
#
_symmetry.space_group_name_H-M   'P 1'
#
loop_
_entity.id
_entity.type
_entity.pdbx_description
1 polymer ?
#
loop_
_entity_poly.entity_id
_entity_poly.type
_entity_poly.pdbx_seq_one_letter_code
_entity_poly.pdbx_strand_id
1 'polypeptide(L)'
;VLDSGNRVDSLLVEVSFYTLNAGYNTDRFQALEETLNNPLAYCLNLEYNVNALTVAMDTLKGTPDTIESGDWTAADYLADDGTTLPLHRKLYDYPATITPKCRSWTLNEAQLTRLAELAARCQNEGIALTIVLPPMAENVRTEVCDTFGITEAMQDEVLPELHAIAAETGCTLLD
;
A
#
# COMPACT_ATOMS: atom_id res chain seq x y z
N VAL A 1 -9.79 -13.29 1.33
CA VAL A 1 -10.26 -13.36 -0.06
C VAL A 1 -10.22 -14.80 -0.57
N LEU A 2 -9.09 -15.50 -0.54
CA LEU A 2 -8.98 -16.88 -1.05
C LEU A 2 -9.88 -17.87 -0.29
N ASP A 3 -10.10 -17.64 1.00
CA ASP A 3 -10.95 -18.49 1.86
C ASP A 3 -12.43 -18.11 1.83
N SER A 4 -12.82 -17.10 1.05
CA SER A 4 -14.20 -16.60 1.00
C SER A 4 -15.16 -17.47 0.18
N GLY A 5 -14.65 -18.52 -0.47
CA GLY A 5 -15.42 -19.37 -1.40
C GLY A 5 -15.68 -18.72 -2.77
N ASN A 6 -15.18 -17.50 -2.99
CA ASN A 6 -15.23 -16.85 -4.29
C ASN A 6 -14.12 -17.41 -5.21
N ARG A 7 -14.43 -17.52 -6.50
CA ARG A 7 -13.42 -17.86 -7.49
C ARG A 7 -12.51 -16.67 -7.72
N VAL A 8 -11.19 -16.90 -7.60
CA VAL A 8 -10.15 -15.93 -7.90
C VAL A 8 -9.30 -16.51 -9.04
N ASP A 9 -9.30 -15.86 -10.19
CA ASP A 9 -8.52 -16.30 -11.35
C ASP A 9 -7.14 -15.63 -11.39
N SER A 10 -7.01 -14.42 -10.86
CA SER A 10 -5.76 -13.68 -10.78
C SER A 10 -5.66 -12.82 -9.52
N LEU A 11 -4.44 -12.64 -9.04
CA LEU A 11 -4.12 -11.82 -7.89
C LEU A 11 -2.93 -10.93 -8.21
N LEU A 12 -3.03 -9.64 -7.90
CA LEU A 12 -1.95 -8.69 -7.98
C LEU A 12 -1.58 -8.25 -6.57
N VAL A 13 -0.31 -8.37 -6.21
CA VAL A 13 0.22 -8.00 -4.89
C VAL A 13 1.31 -6.96 -5.05
N GLU A 14 1.09 -5.80 -4.46
CA GLU A 14 2.11 -4.77 -4.36
C GLU A 14 3.06 -5.06 -3.18
N VAL A 15 4.36 -5.00 -3.44
CA VAL A 15 5.41 -5.10 -2.45
C VAL A 15 6.21 -3.81 -2.44
N SER A 16 6.15 -3.07 -1.36
CA SER A 16 6.87 -1.82 -1.20
C SER A 16 7.72 -1.83 0.08
N PHE A 17 8.66 -0.90 0.17
CA PHE A 17 9.45 -0.76 1.40
C PHE A 17 8.59 -0.47 2.65
N TYR A 18 7.36 0.02 2.50
CA TYR A 18 6.41 0.19 3.60
C TYR A 18 5.85 -1.13 4.10
N THR A 19 5.44 -2.00 3.18
CA THR A 19 4.87 -3.31 3.52
C THR A 19 5.90 -4.22 4.17
N LEU A 20 7.17 -3.98 3.87
CA LEU A 20 8.30 -4.74 4.40
C LEU A 20 8.97 -4.09 5.63
N ASN A 21 8.45 -2.99 6.15
CA ASN A 21 8.99 -2.35 7.34
C ASN A 21 8.43 -2.98 8.62
N ALA A 22 9.25 -3.73 9.35
CA ALA A 22 8.85 -4.35 10.61
C ALA A 22 8.46 -3.32 11.69
N GLY A 23 9.08 -2.14 11.68
CA GLY A 23 8.80 -1.07 12.64
C GLY A 23 7.49 -0.30 12.39
N TYR A 24 6.86 -0.52 11.23
CA TYR A 24 5.65 0.24 10.83
C TYR A 24 4.45 -0.64 10.50
N ASN A 25 4.63 -1.95 10.46
CA ASN A 25 3.59 -2.87 10.02
C ASN A 25 2.53 -3.06 11.12
N THR A 26 1.50 -2.25 11.10
CA THR A 26 0.30 -2.45 11.91
C THR A 26 -0.62 -3.39 11.13
N ASP A 27 -0.99 -4.52 11.70
CA ASP A 27 -1.99 -5.42 11.11
C ASP A 27 -3.38 -4.78 11.17
N ARG A 28 -3.63 -3.89 10.21
CA ARG A 28 -4.91 -3.19 10.07
C ARG A 28 -6.03 -4.14 9.65
N PHE A 29 -5.70 -5.26 9.02
CA PHE A 29 -6.69 -6.22 8.57
C PHE A 29 -7.32 -6.95 9.76
N GLN A 30 -6.51 -7.36 10.73
CA GLN A 30 -7.01 -7.97 11.95
C GLN A 30 -7.92 -7.01 12.72
N ALA A 31 -7.52 -5.76 12.86
CA ALA A 31 -8.33 -4.74 13.51
C ALA A 31 -9.67 -4.47 12.78
N LEU A 32 -9.67 -4.51 11.45
CA LEU A 32 -10.88 -4.40 10.63
C LEU A 32 -11.76 -5.63 10.80
N GLU A 33 -11.20 -6.84 10.78
CA GLU A 33 -11.92 -8.08 10.93
C GLU A 33 -12.58 -8.17 12.32
N GLU A 34 -11.85 -7.84 13.38
CA GLU A 34 -12.38 -7.77 14.74
C GLU A 34 -13.52 -6.75 14.85
N THR A 35 -13.39 -5.59 14.20
CA THR A 35 -14.40 -4.54 14.19
C THR A 35 -15.65 -4.97 13.42
N LEU A 36 -15.50 -5.59 12.26
CA LEU A 36 -16.60 -6.03 11.40
C LEU A 36 -17.36 -7.21 12.02
N ASN A 37 -16.67 -8.10 12.72
CA ASN A 37 -17.28 -9.25 13.39
C ASN A 37 -17.96 -8.88 14.72
N ASN A 38 -17.72 -7.68 15.24
CA ASN A 38 -18.36 -7.17 16.45
C ASN A 38 -19.17 -5.90 16.16
N PRO A 39 -20.51 -6.01 16.00
CA PRO A 39 -21.37 -4.86 15.68
C PRO A 39 -21.28 -3.70 16.68
N LEU A 40 -21.04 -4.00 17.96
CA LEU A 40 -20.87 -2.96 18.98
C LEU A 40 -19.52 -2.25 18.82
N ALA A 41 -18.44 -2.98 18.54
CA ALA A 41 -17.14 -2.39 18.28
C ALA A 41 -17.18 -1.52 17.01
N TYR A 42 -17.91 -1.96 15.99
CA TYR A 42 -18.14 -1.16 14.76
C TYR A 42 -18.88 0.15 15.07
N CYS A 43 -20.01 0.07 15.77
CA CYS A 43 -20.83 1.23 16.13
C CYS A 43 -20.12 2.21 17.08
N LEU A 44 -19.21 1.73 17.91
CA LEU A 44 -18.46 2.54 18.88
C LEU A 44 -17.06 2.92 18.39
N ASN A 45 -16.69 2.54 17.17
CA ASN A 45 -15.39 2.92 16.60
C ASN A 45 -15.32 4.43 16.39
N LEU A 46 -14.42 5.09 17.12
CA LEU A 46 -14.31 6.55 17.12
C LEU A 46 -13.94 7.09 15.72
N GLU A 47 -13.07 6.41 15.01
CA GLU A 47 -12.62 6.82 13.66
C GLU A 47 -13.80 6.80 12.67
N TYR A 48 -14.60 5.74 12.67
CA TYR A 48 -15.79 5.65 11.81
C TYR A 48 -16.85 6.68 12.17
N ASN A 49 -17.07 6.91 13.46
CA ASN A 49 -18.05 7.91 13.91
C ASN A 49 -17.63 9.34 13.58
N VAL A 50 -16.34 9.67 13.72
CA VAL A 50 -15.80 10.97 13.32
C VAL A 50 -15.90 11.15 11.81
N ASN A 51 -15.54 10.15 11.02
CA ASN A 51 -15.65 10.20 9.56
C ASN A 51 -17.12 10.34 9.12
N ALA A 52 -18.03 9.56 9.71
CA ALA A 52 -19.46 9.66 9.42
C ALA A 52 -20.02 11.05 9.76
N LEU A 53 -19.61 11.62 10.90
CA LEU A 53 -20.00 12.98 11.30
C LEU A 53 -19.45 14.03 10.33
N THR A 54 -18.20 13.87 9.89
CA THR A 54 -17.58 14.76 8.89
C THR A 54 -18.35 14.73 7.58
N VAL A 55 -18.65 13.54 7.05
CA VAL A 55 -19.47 13.39 5.83
C VAL A 55 -20.85 14.01 5.99
N ALA A 56 -21.51 13.78 7.14
CA ALA A 56 -22.83 14.38 7.41
C ALA A 56 -22.77 15.92 7.47
N MET A 57 -21.73 16.47 8.10
CA MET A 57 -21.53 17.92 8.17
C MET A 57 -21.23 18.53 6.80
N ASP A 58 -20.43 17.87 5.98
CA ASP A 58 -20.09 18.33 4.64
C ASP A 58 -21.31 18.26 3.71
N THR A 59 -22.12 17.22 3.83
CA THR A 59 -23.40 17.10 3.13
C THR A 59 -24.36 18.24 3.53
N LEU A 60 -24.44 18.56 4.83
CA LEU A 60 -25.29 19.67 5.32
C LEU A 60 -24.79 21.05 4.86
N LYS A 61 -23.49 21.22 4.69
CA LYS A 61 -22.88 22.44 4.15
C LYS A 61 -23.01 22.56 2.63
N GLY A 62 -23.48 21.51 1.96
CA GLY A 62 -23.54 21.47 0.50
C GLY A 62 -22.17 21.44 -0.15
N THR A 63 -21.14 20.98 0.57
CA THR A 63 -19.82 20.76 -0.01
C THR A 63 -19.96 19.57 -0.95
N PRO A 64 -19.60 19.70 -2.23
CA PRO A 64 -19.69 18.59 -3.16
C PRO A 64 -18.77 17.47 -2.71
N ASP A 65 -19.25 16.23 -2.82
CA ASP A 65 -18.43 15.04 -2.60
C ASP A 65 -17.28 15.07 -3.61
N THR A 66 -16.06 15.34 -3.15
CA THR A 66 -14.88 15.46 -4.01
C THR A 66 -14.29 14.11 -4.42
N ILE A 67 -15.02 13.03 -4.24
CA ILE A 67 -14.70 11.75 -4.86
C ILE A 67 -15.20 11.81 -6.31
N GLU A 68 -14.54 12.61 -7.11
CA GLU A 68 -14.66 12.46 -8.55
C GLU A 68 -14.03 11.13 -8.96
N SER A 69 -14.88 10.14 -9.25
CA SER A 69 -14.51 8.95 -10.00
C SER A 69 -14.29 9.36 -11.46
N GLY A 70 -13.18 10.03 -11.74
CA GLY A 70 -12.80 10.44 -13.08
C GLY A 70 -11.49 9.78 -13.48
N ASP A 71 -11.32 9.54 -14.77
CA ASP A 71 -10.04 9.16 -15.34
C ASP A 71 -9.05 10.32 -15.14
N TRP A 72 -8.11 10.14 -14.23
CA TRP A 72 -7.07 11.13 -13.94
C TRP A 72 -6.11 11.23 -15.12
N THR A 73 -6.00 12.39 -15.71
CA THR A 73 -5.05 12.67 -16.79
C THR A 73 -3.86 13.46 -16.27
N ALA A 74 -2.76 13.51 -17.03
CA ALA A 74 -1.59 14.31 -16.65
C ALA A 74 -1.94 15.82 -16.51
N ALA A 75 -2.99 16.29 -17.19
CA ALA A 75 -3.50 17.65 -17.09
C ALA A 75 -4.12 17.97 -15.72
N ASP A 76 -4.62 16.94 -15.02
CA ASP A 76 -5.23 17.11 -13.69
C ASP A 76 -4.20 17.41 -12.60
N TYR A 77 -2.90 17.34 -12.92
CA TYR A 77 -1.81 17.62 -12.00
C TYR A 77 -1.19 19.01 -12.16
N LEU A 78 -1.55 19.74 -13.22
CA LEU A 78 -1.06 21.08 -13.51
C LEU A 78 -2.20 22.07 -13.52
N ALA A 79 -2.05 23.19 -12.81
CA ALA A 79 -2.93 24.32 -12.95
C ALA A 79 -2.68 25.04 -14.27
N ASP A 80 -3.67 25.82 -14.76
CA ASP A 80 -3.59 26.55 -16.02
C ASP A 80 -2.41 27.54 -16.11
N ASP A 81 -1.90 27.99 -14.97
CA ASP A 81 -0.72 28.86 -14.86
C ASP A 81 0.62 28.08 -14.81
N GLY A 82 0.56 26.75 -14.98
CA GLY A 82 1.72 25.87 -14.90
C GLY A 82 2.23 25.60 -13.48
N THR A 83 1.52 26.06 -12.44
CA THR A 83 1.81 25.70 -11.05
C THR A 83 1.34 24.28 -10.76
N THR A 84 2.03 23.63 -9.84
CA THR A 84 1.67 22.27 -9.45
C THR A 84 0.44 22.26 -8.56
N LEU A 85 -0.51 21.39 -8.89
CA LEU A 85 -1.70 21.17 -8.10
C LEU A 85 -1.38 20.58 -6.71
N PRO A 86 -2.31 20.67 -5.74
CA PRO A 86 -2.10 20.22 -4.36
C PRO A 86 -1.59 18.78 -4.23
N LEU A 87 -1.98 17.88 -5.14
CA LEU A 87 -1.49 16.51 -5.15
C LEU A 87 0.02 16.44 -5.41
N HIS A 88 0.52 17.18 -6.42
CA HIS A 88 1.94 17.21 -6.73
C HIS A 88 2.75 17.83 -5.60
N ARG A 89 2.23 18.86 -4.96
CA ARG A 89 2.83 19.46 -3.76
C ARG A 89 2.88 18.47 -2.61
N LYS A 90 1.81 17.71 -2.41
CA LYS A 90 1.74 16.64 -1.39
C LYS A 90 2.78 15.55 -1.64
N LEU A 91 3.00 15.16 -2.90
CA LEU A 91 4.04 14.22 -3.29
C LEU A 91 5.44 14.80 -3.08
N TYR A 92 5.63 16.08 -3.36
CA TYR A 92 6.89 16.77 -3.13
C TYR A 92 7.26 16.85 -1.64
N ASP A 93 6.28 17.10 -0.77
CA ASP A 93 6.47 17.16 0.69
C ASP A 93 6.46 15.77 1.36
N TYR A 94 6.25 14.70 0.59
CA TYR A 94 6.06 13.34 1.10
C TYR A 94 7.30 12.79 1.85
N PRO A 95 8.56 13.02 1.40
CA PRO A 95 9.74 12.57 2.14
C PRO A 95 9.73 13.03 3.61
N ALA A 96 9.40 14.29 3.88
CA ALA A 96 9.31 14.81 5.23
C ALA A 96 8.27 14.08 6.09
N THR A 97 7.15 13.68 5.48
CA THR A 97 6.07 12.97 6.15
C THR A 97 6.45 11.54 6.57
N ILE A 98 7.23 10.84 5.73
CA ILE A 98 7.56 9.43 5.96
C ILE A 98 8.89 9.22 6.69
N THR A 99 9.79 10.20 6.66
CA THR A 99 11.09 10.13 7.33
C THR A 99 11.01 9.62 8.78
N PRO A 100 10.09 10.10 9.64
CA PRO A 100 10.00 9.59 11.00
C PRO A 100 9.73 8.09 11.11
N LYS A 101 9.00 7.54 10.13
CA LYS A 101 8.62 6.12 10.06
C LYS A 101 9.73 5.24 9.49
N CYS A 102 10.62 5.83 8.70
CA CYS A 102 11.71 5.13 8.03
C CYS A 102 13.02 5.12 8.83
N ARG A 103 13.15 5.98 9.85
CA ARG A 103 14.38 6.04 10.69
C ARG A 103 14.74 4.72 11.37
N SER A 104 13.76 3.92 11.72
CA SER A 104 13.93 2.61 12.35
C SER A 104 13.50 1.48 11.41
N TRP A 105 13.66 1.70 10.11
CA TRP A 105 13.31 0.69 9.13
C TRP A 105 14.17 -0.56 9.31
N THR A 106 13.51 -1.70 9.35
CA THR A 106 14.13 -3.02 9.36
C THR A 106 13.27 -3.95 8.52
N LEU A 107 13.91 -4.85 7.81
CA LEU A 107 13.21 -5.82 6.98
C LEU A 107 12.32 -6.73 7.81
N ASN A 108 11.09 -6.89 7.38
CA ASN A 108 10.13 -7.83 7.96
C ASN A 108 10.18 -9.17 7.20
N GLU A 109 11.08 -10.04 7.62
CA GLU A 109 11.26 -11.37 7.03
C GLU A 109 9.97 -12.21 7.08
N ALA A 110 9.14 -12.03 8.10
CA ALA A 110 7.86 -12.73 8.21
C ALA A 110 6.90 -12.37 7.08
N GLN A 111 6.98 -11.16 6.53
CA GLN A 111 6.17 -10.77 5.36
C GLN A 111 6.68 -11.41 4.07
N LEU A 112 7.99 -11.56 3.90
CA LEU A 112 8.54 -12.30 2.77
C LEU A 112 8.15 -13.78 2.83
N THR A 113 8.21 -14.39 4.01
CA THR A 113 7.74 -15.77 4.20
C THR A 113 6.27 -15.92 3.84
N ARG A 114 5.40 -15.01 4.31
CA ARG A 114 3.96 -15.01 3.96
C ARG A 114 3.72 -14.82 2.46
N LEU A 115 4.55 -14.02 1.81
CA LEU A 115 4.47 -13.82 0.36
C LEU A 115 4.83 -15.10 -0.39
N ALA A 116 5.89 -15.82 0.04
CA ALA A 116 6.26 -17.10 -0.53
C ALA A 116 5.16 -18.16 -0.34
N GLU A 117 4.57 -18.22 0.85
CA GLU A 117 3.44 -19.12 1.14
C GLU A 117 2.21 -18.78 0.26
N LEU A 118 1.93 -17.50 0.08
CA LEU A 118 0.86 -17.04 -0.81
C LEU A 118 1.12 -17.44 -2.26
N ALA A 119 2.37 -17.25 -2.74
CA ALA A 119 2.75 -17.60 -4.10
C ALA A 119 2.64 -19.11 -4.35
N ALA A 120 3.11 -19.93 -3.42
CA ALA A 120 2.95 -21.38 -3.49
C ALA A 120 1.47 -21.81 -3.46
N ARG A 121 0.65 -21.17 -2.65
CA ARG A 121 -0.79 -21.41 -2.63
C ARG A 121 -1.45 -21.05 -3.96
N CYS A 122 -1.14 -19.88 -4.52
CA CYS A 122 -1.66 -19.46 -5.84
C CYS A 122 -1.29 -20.45 -6.92
N GLN A 123 -0.06 -20.94 -6.96
CA GLN A 123 0.39 -21.98 -7.89
C GLN A 123 -0.44 -23.26 -7.73
N ASN A 124 -0.64 -23.74 -6.51
CA ASN A 124 -1.39 -24.96 -6.23
C ASN A 124 -2.87 -24.83 -6.59
N GLU A 125 -3.46 -23.68 -6.44
CA GLU A 125 -4.86 -23.39 -6.73
C GLU A 125 -5.09 -22.93 -8.20
N GLY A 126 -4.01 -22.79 -8.99
CA GLY A 126 -4.09 -22.34 -10.40
C GLY A 126 -4.43 -20.87 -10.55
N ILE A 127 -4.11 -20.05 -9.57
CA ILE A 127 -4.34 -18.60 -9.56
C ILE A 127 -3.12 -17.91 -10.16
N ALA A 128 -3.32 -17.03 -11.15
CA ALA A 128 -2.24 -16.23 -11.72
C ALA A 128 -1.83 -15.13 -10.74
N LEU A 129 -0.65 -15.26 -10.11
CA LEU A 129 -0.10 -14.25 -9.21
C LEU A 129 0.85 -13.32 -9.97
N THR A 130 0.66 -12.02 -9.78
CA THR A 130 1.61 -10.98 -10.19
C THR A 130 2.06 -10.20 -8.97
N ILE A 131 3.36 -10.18 -8.72
CA ILE A 131 4.01 -9.37 -7.69
C ILE A 131 4.54 -8.11 -8.37
N VAL A 132 4.25 -6.95 -7.82
CA VAL A 132 4.65 -5.65 -8.37
C VAL A 132 5.46 -4.87 -7.35
N LEU A 133 6.64 -4.42 -7.73
CA LEU A 133 7.35 -3.36 -7.02
C LEU A 133 6.95 -2.02 -7.66
N PRO A 134 6.21 -1.16 -6.94
CA PRO A 134 5.77 0.09 -7.52
C PRO A 134 6.94 1.03 -7.76
N PRO A 135 6.92 1.84 -8.83
CA PRO A 135 7.92 2.85 -9.05
C PRO A 135 7.93 3.84 -7.89
N MET A 136 9.12 4.27 -7.51
CA MET A 136 9.33 5.21 -6.41
C MET A 136 9.67 6.60 -6.94
N ALA A 137 9.08 7.63 -6.34
CA ALA A 137 9.44 9.00 -6.66
C ALA A 137 10.92 9.25 -6.27
N GLU A 138 11.66 9.94 -7.14
CA GLU A 138 13.10 10.17 -6.98
C GLU A 138 13.46 10.85 -5.66
N ASN A 139 12.67 11.83 -5.22
CA ASN A 139 12.88 12.50 -3.94
C ASN A 139 12.67 11.57 -2.74
N VAL A 140 11.73 10.62 -2.83
CA VAL A 140 11.54 9.60 -1.78
C VAL A 140 12.74 8.66 -1.74
N ARG A 141 13.22 8.23 -2.90
CA ARG A 141 14.39 7.37 -2.99
C ARG A 141 15.62 8.03 -2.39
N THR A 142 15.97 9.22 -2.84
CA THR A 142 17.21 9.90 -2.45
C THR A 142 17.18 10.46 -1.03
N GLU A 143 16.08 11.08 -0.61
CA GLU A 143 16.00 11.75 0.69
C GLU A 143 15.67 10.79 1.83
N VAL A 144 15.04 9.66 1.55
CA VAL A 144 14.59 8.70 2.57
C VAL A 144 15.28 7.36 2.40
N CYS A 145 15.04 6.65 1.28
CA CYS A 145 15.47 5.27 1.17
C CYS A 145 17.00 5.13 1.14
N ASP A 146 17.70 5.97 0.38
CA ASP A 146 19.17 5.97 0.33
C ASP A 146 19.76 6.42 1.68
N THR A 147 19.09 7.38 2.36
CA THR A 147 19.55 7.92 3.65
C THR A 147 19.50 6.88 4.77
N PHE A 148 18.53 5.98 4.75
CA PHE A 148 18.32 4.97 5.79
C PHE A 148 18.72 3.54 5.36
N GLY A 149 19.45 3.38 4.25
CA GLY A 149 19.90 2.07 3.76
C GLY A 149 18.76 1.18 3.22
N ILE A 150 17.57 1.73 3.00
CA ILE A 150 16.41 0.98 2.52
C ILE A 150 16.61 0.53 1.08
N THR A 151 17.16 1.42 0.23
CA THR A 151 17.44 1.07 -1.17
C THR A 151 18.38 -0.12 -1.26
N GLU A 152 19.46 -0.13 -0.47
CA GLU A 152 20.43 -1.22 -0.42
C GLU A 152 19.76 -2.53 0.04
N ALA A 153 19.00 -2.49 1.14
CA ALA A 153 18.28 -3.67 1.64
C ALA A 153 17.25 -4.19 0.62
N MET A 154 16.54 -3.30 -0.07
CA MET A 154 15.59 -3.70 -1.12
C MET A 154 16.29 -4.37 -2.31
N GLN A 155 17.49 -3.89 -2.70
CA GLN A 155 18.24 -4.43 -3.83
C GLN A 155 18.98 -5.73 -3.48
N ASP A 156 19.60 -5.79 -2.31
CA ASP A 156 20.51 -6.86 -1.96
C ASP A 156 19.84 -8.03 -1.20
N GLU A 157 18.73 -7.76 -0.51
CA GLU A 157 18.04 -8.77 0.28
C GLU A 157 16.66 -9.10 -0.31
N VAL A 158 15.82 -8.07 -0.58
CA VAL A 158 14.42 -8.30 -0.97
C VAL A 158 14.29 -8.77 -2.42
N LEU A 159 14.92 -8.07 -3.36
CA LEU A 159 14.76 -8.37 -4.78
C LEU A 159 15.24 -9.79 -5.14
N PRO A 160 16.40 -10.29 -4.64
CA PRO A 160 16.79 -11.67 -4.85
C PRO A 160 15.77 -12.70 -4.34
N GLU A 161 15.16 -12.45 -3.17
CA GLU A 161 14.12 -13.33 -2.62
C GLU A 161 12.86 -13.32 -3.47
N LEU A 162 12.43 -12.15 -3.99
CA LEU A 162 11.30 -12.07 -4.90
C LEU A 162 11.55 -12.80 -6.22
N HIS A 163 12.77 -12.72 -6.75
CA HIS A 163 13.15 -13.51 -7.92
C HIS A 163 13.17 -15.02 -7.63
N ALA A 164 13.62 -15.43 -6.45
CA ALA A 164 13.58 -16.83 -6.04
C ALA A 164 12.11 -17.33 -5.95
N ILE A 165 11.24 -16.59 -5.30
CA ILE A 165 9.80 -16.89 -5.20
C ILE A 165 9.19 -17.02 -6.60
N ALA A 166 9.49 -16.08 -7.50
CA ALA A 166 8.98 -16.11 -8.87
C ALA A 166 9.47 -17.33 -9.65
N ALA A 167 10.76 -17.68 -9.50
CA ALA A 167 11.33 -18.84 -10.15
C ALA A 167 10.75 -20.17 -9.64
N GLU A 168 10.49 -20.28 -8.35
CA GLU A 168 9.94 -21.49 -7.72
C GLU A 168 8.46 -21.69 -8.02
N THR A 169 7.68 -20.62 -8.03
CA THR A 169 6.21 -20.70 -8.13
C THR A 169 5.66 -20.37 -9.51
N GLY A 170 6.50 -19.82 -10.41
CA GLY A 170 6.07 -19.40 -11.74
C GLY A 170 5.19 -18.13 -11.72
N CYS A 171 5.14 -17.38 -10.61
CA CYS A 171 4.43 -16.11 -10.58
C CYS A 171 5.18 -15.04 -11.39
N THR A 172 4.46 -14.03 -11.85
CA THR A 172 5.06 -12.89 -12.56
C THR A 172 5.61 -11.89 -11.55
N LEU A 173 6.84 -11.45 -11.73
CA LEU A 173 7.45 -10.34 -11.00
C LEU A 173 7.62 -9.15 -11.95
N LEU A 174 7.12 -7.98 -11.52
CA LEU A 174 7.31 -6.69 -12.16
C LEU A 174 8.11 -5.80 -11.20
N ASP A 175 9.38 -5.60 -11.51
CA ASP A 175 10.36 -4.81 -10.76
C ASP A 175 10.82 -3.57 -11.56
#